data_fa206f86ed09c6e767cb29c57188349d
#
_entry.id   fa206f86ed09c6e767cb29c57188349d
#
_cell.length_a   1.000
_cell.length_b   1.000
_cell.length_c   1.000
_cell.angle_alpha   90.00
_cell.angle_beta   90.00
_cell.angle_gamma   90.00
#
_symmetry.space_group_name_H-M   'P 1'
#
loop_
_entity.id
_entity.type
_entity.pdbx_description
1 polymer ?
#
loop_
_entity_poly.entity_id
_entity_poly.type
_entity_poly.pdbx_seq_one_letter_code
_entity_poly.pdbx_strand_id
1 'polypeptide(L)'
;MVIPFFFKNIAPVILFAAAVLPQGASAQTRIMSLEEVVQLGVTNSRQLQVSGAKVLAAQAKIAQYRDQLIPAINYTGSYYRLSDNITPFETPLFSVPVLLNQSQHRIALSETIFTGFRAKNTIESGVFLTNAARYDAARDQADVKLNLIAAALNLYKLQEASRVFERNLSTARTRQADLNNLRAQGIAVDNDVFKSELAVEQLVAALSESDNAIRAAQFSLSLLCNLPEDTSIRLDSASVLTAIERAGSLEDYLTGAANTAGVRAARERSNAAGKQVDVSRGAVLPTVSVGANYYYNNPNLRQFPATDKFIGTWDAGMGVTWNLGSLYTSRHTVEESRANQIQYEAVANQLTDAARIDIASQYYSLQSALQKIAVADKSVLSAAENQRITQLRQSQQVATATDLLEADSMLIQAQINALTARVDARSAWYRLQKSAGRL
;
A
#
# COMPACT_ATOMS: atom_id res chain seq x y z
N MET A 1 -38.64 35.10 -24.33
CA MET A 1 -37.58 35.82 -23.61
C MET A 1 -36.25 35.20 -24.03
N VAL A 2 -35.53 35.95 -24.87
CA VAL A 2 -34.36 35.47 -25.65
C VAL A 2 -33.12 35.72 -24.83
N ILE A 3 -32.28 34.66 -24.63
CA ILE A 3 -30.97 34.77 -24.00
C ILE A 3 -29.93 34.87 -25.12
N PRO A 4 -29.08 35.92 -25.18
CA PRO A 4 -28.09 36.04 -26.25
C PRO A 4 -26.83 35.26 -25.97
N PHE A 5 -26.37 34.52 -26.97
CA PHE A 5 -25.06 33.88 -27.10
C PHE A 5 -23.97 34.96 -27.24
N PHE A 6 -22.99 34.93 -26.33
CA PHE A 6 -21.76 35.69 -26.50
C PHE A 6 -20.67 34.78 -27.09
N PHE A 7 -20.43 34.95 -28.40
CA PHE A 7 -19.17 34.49 -29.03
C PHE A 7 -18.15 35.65 -28.85
N LYS A 8 -17.04 35.36 -28.22
CA LYS A 8 -15.88 36.25 -28.22
C LYS A 8 -14.62 35.52 -28.64
N ASN A 9 -14.13 35.91 -29.81
CA ASN A 9 -12.76 35.90 -30.31
C ASN A 9 -11.84 34.71 -30.02
N ILE A 10 -11.72 33.85 -31.02
CA ILE A 10 -10.59 32.90 -31.16
C ILE A 10 -9.52 33.63 -31.98
N ALA A 11 -8.41 34.03 -31.35
CA ALA A 11 -7.18 34.41 -32.03
C ALA A 11 -6.38 33.15 -32.43
N PRO A 12 -5.79 33.09 -33.63
CA PRO A 12 -4.99 31.93 -34.01
C PRO A 12 -3.64 31.94 -33.26
N VAL A 13 -3.46 30.99 -32.36
CA VAL A 13 -2.15 30.68 -31.77
C VAL A 13 -1.36 29.90 -32.82
N ILE A 14 -0.38 30.58 -33.41
CA ILE A 14 0.64 29.93 -34.25
C ILE A 14 1.51 29.06 -33.34
N LEU A 15 1.32 27.74 -33.42
CA LEU A 15 2.14 26.76 -32.72
C LEU A 15 3.47 26.65 -33.47
N PHE A 16 4.54 27.27 -32.94
CA PHE A 16 5.90 26.98 -33.33
C PHE A 16 6.24 25.56 -32.83
N ALA A 17 6.14 24.59 -33.71
CA ALA A 17 6.63 23.23 -33.45
C ALA A 17 8.18 23.29 -33.46
N ALA A 18 8.77 23.52 -32.27
CA ALA A 18 10.16 23.24 -32.04
C ALA A 18 10.34 21.72 -32.14
N ALA A 19 10.99 21.28 -33.24
CA ALA A 19 11.42 19.91 -33.41
C ALA A 19 12.45 19.60 -32.32
N VAL A 20 11.99 19.00 -31.22
CA VAL A 20 12.86 18.36 -30.25
C VAL A 20 13.37 17.10 -30.89
N LEU A 21 14.59 17.18 -31.48
CA LEU A 21 15.34 16.00 -31.86
C LEU A 21 15.48 15.12 -30.63
N PRO A 22 15.21 13.81 -30.71
CA PRO A 22 15.49 12.91 -29.62
C PRO A 22 17.00 12.91 -29.43
N GLN A 23 17.48 13.61 -28.38
CA GLN A 23 18.84 13.39 -27.89
C GLN A 23 18.90 11.92 -27.53
N GLY A 24 19.76 11.15 -28.22
CA GLY A 24 20.02 9.77 -27.89
C GLY A 24 20.26 9.67 -26.37
N ALA A 25 19.37 9.00 -25.67
CA ALA A 25 19.48 8.77 -24.22
C ALA A 25 20.71 7.86 -24.04
N SER A 26 21.88 8.46 -23.85
CA SER A 26 23.00 7.75 -23.26
C SER A 26 22.47 7.29 -21.88
N ALA A 27 22.49 6.00 -21.61
CA ALA A 27 22.14 5.45 -20.32
C ALA A 27 23.02 6.14 -19.26
N GLN A 28 22.50 7.24 -18.68
CA GLN A 28 23.21 7.97 -17.63
C GLN A 28 23.20 7.12 -16.37
N THR A 29 24.38 6.68 -15.95
CA THR A 29 24.53 6.03 -14.65
C THR A 29 24.20 7.06 -13.57
N ARG A 30 23.07 6.88 -12.89
CA ARG A 30 22.63 7.72 -11.79
C ARG A 30 23.11 7.11 -10.48
N ILE A 31 23.98 7.83 -9.78
CA ILE A 31 24.37 7.45 -8.41
C ILE A 31 23.30 7.97 -7.47
N MET A 32 22.73 7.09 -6.65
CA MET A 32 21.64 7.40 -5.74
C MET A 32 21.98 6.93 -4.32
N SER A 33 21.59 7.71 -3.30
CA SER A 33 21.62 7.24 -1.93
C SER A 33 20.42 6.32 -1.64
N LEU A 34 20.51 5.55 -0.56
CA LEU A 34 19.40 4.69 -0.11
C LEU A 34 18.16 5.54 0.22
N GLU A 35 18.36 6.69 0.86
CA GLU A 35 17.29 7.63 1.23
C GLU A 35 16.60 8.20 -0.02
N GLU A 36 17.37 8.56 -1.05
CA GLU A 36 16.81 9.07 -2.32
C GLU A 36 15.94 8.02 -3.01
N VAL A 37 16.39 6.76 -3.05
CA VAL A 37 15.60 5.64 -3.59
C VAL A 37 14.28 5.48 -2.84
N VAL A 38 14.35 5.50 -1.51
CA VAL A 38 13.13 5.37 -0.66
C VAL A 38 12.18 6.54 -0.89
N GLN A 39 12.69 7.77 -0.92
CA GLN A 39 11.87 8.96 -1.11
C GLN A 39 11.19 8.97 -2.47
N LEU A 40 11.92 8.68 -3.55
CA LEU A 40 11.35 8.58 -4.90
C LEU A 40 10.32 7.47 -5.00
N GLY A 41 10.64 6.28 -4.49
CA GLY A 41 9.72 5.15 -4.54
C GLY A 41 8.46 5.37 -3.73
N VAL A 42 8.54 5.99 -2.55
CA VAL A 42 7.35 6.36 -1.74
C VAL A 42 6.49 7.38 -2.47
N THR A 43 7.10 8.43 -3.03
CA THR A 43 6.37 9.49 -3.74
C THR A 43 5.60 8.96 -4.96
N ASN A 44 6.19 8.00 -5.68
CA ASN A 44 5.64 7.47 -6.92
C ASN A 44 4.90 6.14 -6.76
N SER A 45 4.77 5.62 -5.54
CA SER A 45 4.19 4.31 -5.28
C SER A 45 2.72 4.23 -5.66
N ARG A 46 2.39 3.37 -6.62
CA ARG A 46 1.00 3.03 -6.99
C ARG A 46 0.25 2.38 -5.83
N GLN A 47 0.92 1.59 -5.01
CA GLN A 47 0.32 0.98 -3.83
C GLN A 47 -0.13 2.04 -2.82
N LEU A 48 0.68 3.10 -2.60
CA LEU A 48 0.30 4.19 -1.70
C LEU A 48 -0.81 5.07 -2.26
N GLN A 49 -0.90 5.23 -3.59
CA GLN A 49 -2.05 5.86 -4.22
C GLN A 49 -3.34 5.08 -3.94
N VAL A 50 -3.31 3.74 -4.03
CA VAL A 50 -4.44 2.88 -3.65
C VAL A 50 -4.80 3.05 -2.18
N SER A 51 -3.81 3.06 -1.27
CA SER A 51 -4.04 3.22 0.17
C SER A 51 -4.61 4.61 0.50
N GLY A 52 -4.12 5.66 -0.17
CA GLY A 52 -4.67 7.01 -0.07
C GLY A 52 -6.12 7.08 -0.55
N ALA A 53 -6.45 6.44 -1.68
CA ALA A 53 -7.82 6.37 -2.18
C ALA A 53 -8.78 5.65 -1.20
N LYS A 54 -8.33 4.60 -0.51
CA LYS A 54 -9.11 3.94 0.56
C LYS A 54 -9.42 4.89 1.71
N VAL A 55 -8.47 5.73 2.11
CA VAL A 55 -8.69 6.75 3.16
C VAL A 55 -9.73 7.78 2.69
N LEU A 56 -9.62 8.28 1.45
CA LEU A 56 -10.59 9.20 0.87
C LEU A 56 -11.99 8.57 0.79
N ALA A 57 -12.09 7.31 0.39
CA ALA A 57 -13.35 6.58 0.36
C ALA A 57 -13.98 6.45 1.75
N ALA A 58 -13.18 6.16 2.79
CA ALA A 58 -13.66 6.12 4.17
C ALA A 58 -14.15 7.50 4.66
N GLN A 59 -13.45 8.59 4.29
CA GLN A 59 -13.87 9.97 4.59
C GLN A 59 -15.18 10.32 3.89
N ALA A 60 -15.30 10.00 2.59
CA ALA A 60 -16.53 10.21 1.83
C ALA A 60 -17.71 9.44 2.43
N LYS A 61 -17.46 8.26 3.01
CA LYS A 61 -18.50 7.48 3.70
C LYS A 61 -19.05 8.19 4.94
N ILE A 62 -18.19 8.89 5.71
CA ILE A 62 -18.65 9.73 6.83
C ILE A 62 -19.52 10.89 6.30
N ALA A 63 -19.10 11.54 5.21
CA ALA A 63 -19.89 12.59 4.59
C ALA A 63 -21.28 12.07 4.19
N GLN A 64 -21.37 10.89 3.53
CA GLN A 64 -22.64 10.25 3.21
C GLN A 64 -23.53 10.00 4.43
N TYR A 65 -22.95 9.61 5.58
CA TYR A 65 -23.71 9.44 6.82
C TYR A 65 -24.23 10.77 7.36
N ARG A 66 -23.46 11.86 7.22
CA ARG A 66 -23.89 13.21 7.60
C ARG A 66 -24.96 13.76 6.66
N ASP A 67 -24.88 13.45 5.37
CA ASP A 67 -25.86 13.87 4.36
C ASP A 67 -27.25 13.28 4.66
N GLN A 68 -27.33 12.14 5.37
CA GLN A 68 -28.60 11.58 5.84
C GLN A 68 -29.30 12.44 6.92
N LEU A 69 -28.60 13.42 7.48
CA LEU A 69 -29.13 14.42 8.43
C LEU A 69 -29.60 15.68 7.72
N ILE A 70 -29.45 15.78 6.41
CA ILE A 70 -29.90 16.92 5.61
C ILE A 70 -31.34 16.63 5.13
N PRO A 71 -32.24 17.63 5.16
CA PRO A 71 -33.61 17.44 4.66
C PRO A 71 -33.65 16.92 3.23
N ALA A 72 -34.37 15.85 3.01
CA ALA A 72 -34.60 15.30 1.66
C ALA A 72 -35.71 16.07 0.97
N ILE A 73 -35.45 16.56 -0.24
CA ILE A 73 -36.42 17.21 -1.11
C ILE A 73 -36.71 16.27 -2.28
N ASN A 74 -37.96 15.83 -2.38
CA ASN A 74 -38.38 14.92 -3.43
C ASN A 74 -39.51 15.57 -4.26
N TYR A 75 -39.40 15.49 -5.58
CA TYR A 75 -40.49 15.81 -6.50
C TYR A 75 -41.05 14.51 -7.08
N THR A 76 -42.37 14.38 -7.05
CA THR A 76 -43.10 13.29 -7.68
C THR A 76 -44.16 13.87 -8.60
N GLY A 77 -44.11 13.53 -9.88
CA GLY A 77 -45.12 13.89 -10.85
C GLY A 77 -45.74 12.63 -11.47
N SER A 78 -47.05 12.59 -11.57
CA SER A 78 -47.77 11.48 -12.21
C SER A 78 -48.97 12.01 -12.99
N TYR A 79 -49.29 11.32 -14.10
CA TYR A 79 -50.47 11.54 -14.88
C TYR A 79 -51.20 10.22 -15.06
N TYR A 80 -52.51 10.23 -14.80
CA TYR A 80 -53.36 9.09 -14.93
C TYR A 80 -54.53 9.43 -15.85
N ARG A 81 -54.85 8.56 -16.80
CA ARG A 81 -56.10 8.51 -17.50
C ARG A 81 -56.92 7.37 -16.90
N LEU A 82 -58.04 7.71 -16.27
CA LEU A 82 -58.96 6.72 -15.74
C LEU A 82 -59.81 6.09 -16.86
N SER A 83 -60.36 4.89 -16.62
CA SER A 83 -61.29 4.23 -17.53
C SER A 83 -62.59 5.00 -17.65
N ASP A 84 -63.17 5.01 -18.82
CA ASP A 84 -64.46 5.63 -19.09
C ASP A 84 -65.63 4.90 -18.40
N ASN A 85 -65.43 3.71 -17.85
CA ASN A 85 -66.42 2.93 -17.12
C ASN A 85 -66.71 3.39 -15.68
N ILE A 86 -66.09 4.48 -15.22
CA ILE A 86 -66.34 5.05 -13.89
C ILE A 86 -67.61 5.89 -13.95
N THR A 87 -68.66 5.47 -13.22
CA THR A 87 -69.92 6.19 -13.17
C THR A 87 -69.83 7.44 -12.27
N PRO A 88 -70.39 8.59 -12.69
CA PRO A 88 -70.54 9.76 -11.86
C PRO A 88 -71.35 9.47 -10.60
N PHE A 89 -71.03 10.14 -9.50
CA PHE A 89 -71.91 10.11 -8.34
C PHE A 89 -73.04 11.15 -8.55
N GLU A 90 -74.27 10.65 -8.73
CA GLU A 90 -75.44 11.48 -8.99
C GLU A 90 -76.45 11.33 -7.88
N THR A 91 -76.99 12.47 -7.43
CA THR A 91 -78.08 12.55 -6.46
C THR A 91 -79.15 13.49 -7.07
N PRO A 92 -80.47 13.46 -6.64
CA PRO A 92 -81.43 14.41 -7.08
C PRO A 92 -81.11 15.90 -6.87
N LEU A 93 -80.12 16.19 -6.01
CA LEU A 93 -79.76 17.57 -5.65
C LEU A 93 -78.51 18.03 -6.33
N PHE A 94 -77.54 17.13 -6.67
CA PHE A 94 -76.31 17.48 -7.33
C PHE A 94 -75.62 16.27 -7.98
N SER A 95 -74.82 16.54 -9.01
CA SER A 95 -74.01 15.53 -9.73
C SER A 95 -72.52 15.91 -9.54
N VAL A 96 -71.68 14.91 -9.23
CA VAL A 96 -70.23 15.07 -9.17
C VAL A 96 -69.60 14.50 -10.43
N PRO A 97 -69.06 15.33 -11.30
CA PRO A 97 -68.45 14.83 -12.53
C PRO A 97 -67.21 13.98 -12.26
N VAL A 98 -67.04 12.92 -13.02
CA VAL A 98 -65.82 12.11 -13.01
C VAL A 98 -64.78 12.79 -13.89
N LEU A 99 -63.66 13.24 -13.28
CA LEU A 99 -62.54 13.81 -14.02
C LEU A 99 -61.58 12.66 -14.37
N LEU A 100 -61.64 12.22 -15.63
CA LEU A 100 -60.92 11.04 -16.13
C LEU A 100 -59.42 11.28 -16.26
N ASN A 101 -58.99 12.52 -16.46
CA ASN A 101 -57.57 12.90 -16.52
C ASN A 101 -57.15 13.45 -15.16
N GLN A 102 -56.10 12.84 -14.60
CA GLN A 102 -55.59 13.26 -13.31
C GLN A 102 -54.10 13.54 -13.41
N SER A 103 -53.69 14.72 -13.04
CA SER A 103 -52.29 15.12 -12.98
C SER A 103 -51.96 15.48 -11.54
N GLN A 104 -50.97 14.79 -10.98
CA GLN A 104 -50.57 14.95 -9.57
C GLN A 104 -49.12 15.34 -9.52
N HIS A 105 -48.80 16.46 -8.87
CA HIS A 105 -47.46 16.92 -8.62
C HIS A 105 -47.31 17.16 -7.13
N ARG A 106 -46.22 16.61 -6.56
CA ARG A 106 -45.90 16.75 -5.15
C ARG A 106 -44.43 17.10 -4.97
N ILE A 107 -44.15 18.16 -4.20
CA ILE A 107 -42.86 18.43 -3.65
C ILE A 107 -42.91 18.08 -2.18
N ALA A 108 -42.07 17.17 -1.73
CA ALA A 108 -42.01 16.73 -0.33
C ALA A 108 -40.65 17.11 0.27
N LEU A 109 -40.67 17.81 1.37
CA LEU A 109 -39.53 18.06 2.26
C LEU A 109 -39.67 17.11 3.44
N SER A 110 -38.64 16.33 3.76
CA SER A 110 -38.65 15.44 4.94
C SER A 110 -37.30 15.44 5.62
N GLU A 111 -37.29 15.53 6.94
CA GLU A 111 -36.09 15.45 7.76
C GLU A 111 -36.36 14.58 8.98
N THR A 112 -35.39 13.70 9.31
CA THR A 112 -35.43 12.91 10.52
C THR A 112 -34.64 13.59 11.62
N ILE A 113 -35.32 14.17 12.61
CA ILE A 113 -34.71 14.94 13.70
C ILE A 113 -34.09 14.00 14.76
N PHE A 114 -34.71 12.85 14.98
CA PHE A 114 -34.26 11.90 15.99
C PHE A 114 -34.37 10.46 15.49
N THR A 115 -33.29 9.71 15.59
CA THR A 115 -33.18 8.32 15.12
C THR A 115 -32.87 7.33 16.26
N GLY A 116 -33.13 7.69 17.51
CA GLY A 116 -32.68 6.86 18.64
C GLY A 116 -31.14 6.84 18.77
N PHE A 117 -30.46 7.94 18.48
CA PHE A 117 -28.99 8.10 18.46
C PHE A 117 -28.27 7.24 17.42
N ARG A 118 -28.97 6.47 16.59
CA ARG A 118 -28.36 5.60 15.57
C ARG A 118 -27.50 6.38 14.58
N ALA A 119 -28.01 7.48 14.04
CA ALA A 119 -27.26 8.31 13.07
C ALA A 119 -25.96 8.84 13.71
N LYS A 120 -26.00 9.36 14.94
CA LYS A 120 -24.83 9.81 15.67
C LYS A 120 -23.79 8.69 15.82
N ASN A 121 -24.19 7.53 16.33
CA ASN A 121 -23.29 6.40 16.57
C ASN A 121 -22.76 5.80 15.25
N THR A 122 -23.54 5.84 14.16
CA THR A 122 -23.07 5.42 12.81
C THR A 122 -21.97 6.37 12.32
N ILE A 123 -22.11 7.68 12.49
CA ILE A 123 -21.08 8.66 12.14
C ILE A 123 -19.83 8.43 12.98
N GLU A 124 -19.95 8.23 14.30
CA GLU A 124 -18.81 7.95 15.18
C GLU A 124 -18.11 6.65 14.81
N SER A 125 -18.86 5.58 14.47
CA SER A 125 -18.29 4.34 13.92
C SER A 125 -17.49 4.60 12.63
N GLY A 126 -18.04 5.42 11.73
CA GLY A 126 -17.36 5.83 10.51
C GLY A 126 -16.06 6.58 10.77
N VAL A 127 -15.99 7.42 11.82
CA VAL A 127 -14.76 8.11 12.22
C VAL A 127 -13.68 7.10 12.64
N PHE A 128 -14.02 6.11 13.48
CA PHE A 128 -13.10 5.06 13.87
C PHE A 128 -12.64 4.23 12.67
N LEU A 129 -13.52 3.89 11.72
CA LEU A 129 -13.15 3.18 10.49
C LEU A 129 -12.23 4.02 9.59
N THR A 130 -12.41 5.33 9.55
CA THR A 130 -11.51 6.23 8.82
C THR A 130 -10.13 6.29 9.47
N ASN A 131 -10.06 6.32 10.81
CA ASN A 131 -8.79 6.23 11.52
C ASN A 131 -8.10 4.89 11.27
N ALA A 132 -8.86 3.77 11.27
CA ALA A 132 -8.32 2.46 10.91
C ALA A 132 -7.70 2.47 9.49
N ALA A 133 -8.40 3.06 8.51
CA ALA A 133 -7.89 3.20 7.15
C ALA A 133 -6.60 4.04 7.06
N ARG A 134 -6.48 5.10 7.89
CA ARG A 134 -5.24 5.90 7.99
C ARG A 134 -4.08 5.09 8.57
N TYR A 135 -4.32 4.29 9.61
CA TYR A 135 -3.30 3.40 10.17
C TYR A 135 -2.93 2.28 9.20
N ASP A 136 -3.88 1.73 8.43
CA ASP A 136 -3.57 0.80 7.35
C ASP A 136 -2.68 1.44 6.29
N ALA A 137 -2.95 2.67 5.87
CA ALA A 137 -2.11 3.41 4.93
C ALA A 137 -0.70 3.66 5.49
N ALA A 138 -0.56 3.94 6.79
CA ALA A 138 0.74 4.09 7.44
C ALA A 138 1.51 2.76 7.47
N ARG A 139 0.83 1.62 7.71
CA ARG A 139 1.44 0.29 7.60
C ARG A 139 1.91 0.02 6.17
N ASP A 140 1.04 0.27 5.18
CA ASP A 140 1.37 0.07 3.78
C ASP A 140 2.56 0.95 3.35
N GLN A 141 2.70 2.15 3.92
CA GLN A 141 3.86 3.02 3.70
C GLN A 141 5.15 2.41 4.25
N ALA A 142 5.12 1.84 5.45
CA ALA A 142 6.27 1.14 6.03
C ALA A 142 6.63 -0.11 5.22
N ASP A 143 5.65 -0.85 4.71
CA ASP A 143 5.86 -2.00 3.84
C ASP A 143 6.52 -1.59 2.51
N VAL A 144 6.05 -0.52 1.87
CA VAL A 144 6.64 0.02 0.64
C VAL A 144 8.08 0.48 0.88
N LYS A 145 8.35 1.21 1.98
CA LYS A 145 9.72 1.61 2.34
C LYS A 145 10.64 0.40 2.50
N LEU A 146 10.20 -0.63 3.24
CA LEU A 146 11.00 -1.84 3.44
C LEU A 146 11.29 -2.56 2.12
N ASN A 147 10.30 -2.65 1.23
CA ASN A 147 10.46 -3.29 -0.08
C ASN A 147 11.46 -2.52 -0.96
N LEU A 148 11.41 -1.18 -0.97
CA LEU A 148 12.38 -0.33 -1.68
C LEU A 148 13.79 -0.51 -1.12
N ILE A 149 13.94 -0.52 0.21
CA ILE A 149 15.22 -0.76 0.87
C ILE A 149 15.76 -2.15 0.51
N ALA A 150 14.92 -3.18 0.54
CA ALA A 150 15.33 -4.54 0.19
C ALA A 150 15.78 -4.65 -1.28
N ALA A 151 15.05 -4.02 -2.21
CA ALA A 151 15.42 -3.98 -3.63
C ALA A 151 16.74 -3.23 -3.85
N ALA A 152 16.93 -2.09 -3.19
CA ALA A 152 18.16 -1.31 -3.26
C ALA A 152 19.36 -2.09 -2.68
N LEU A 153 19.21 -2.68 -1.51
CA LEU A 153 20.25 -3.49 -0.87
C LEU A 153 20.62 -4.72 -1.72
N ASN A 154 19.65 -5.34 -2.39
CA ASN A 154 19.90 -6.44 -3.30
C ASN A 154 20.70 -5.98 -4.53
N LEU A 155 20.32 -4.85 -5.17
CA LEU A 155 21.08 -4.28 -6.27
C LEU A 155 22.52 -3.96 -5.86
N TYR A 156 22.71 -3.34 -4.69
CA TYR A 156 24.03 -3.05 -4.15
C TYR A 156 24.88 -4.33 -4.01
N LYS A 157 24.30 -5.37 -3.39
CA LYS A 157 24.96 -6.67 -3.22
C LYS A 157 25.43 -7.24 -4.54
N LEU A 158 24.58 -7.23 -5.55
CA LEU A 158 24.91 -7.76 -6.89
C LEU A 158 26.03 -6.94 -7.56
N GLN A 159 25.99 -5.61 -7.46
CA GLN A 159 27.03 -4.74 -8.02
C GLN A 159 28.38 -4.94 -7.35
N GLU A 160 28.43 -5.08 -6.03
CA GLU A 160 29.68 -5.34 -5.33
C GLU A 160 30.21 -6.77 -5.55
N ALA A 161 29.30 -7.76 -5.68
CA ALA A 161 29.69 -9.12 -6.05
C ALA A 161 30.31 -9.17 -7.46
N SER A 162 29.72 -8.49 -8.42
CA SER A 162 30.30 -8.35 -9.79
C SER A 162 31.70 -7.78 -9.76
N ARG A 163 31.93 -6.72 -8.94
CA ARG A 163 33.29 -6.14 -8.76
C ARG A 163 34.29 -7.12 -8.13
N VAL A 164 33.83 -7.99 -7.24
CA VAL A 164 34.69 -9.04 -6.70
C VAL A 164 35.05 -10.02 -7.81
N PHE A 165 34.08 -10.47 -8.62
CA PHE A 165 34.34 -11.38 -9.76
C PHE A 165 35.25 -10.76 -10.81
N GLU A 166 35.04 -9.49 -11.21
CA GLU A 166 35.89 -8.77 -12.17
C GLU A 166 37.35 -8.74 -11.74
N ARG A 167 37.62 -8.36 -10.48
CA ARG A 167 39.00 -8.31 -9.93
C ARG A 167 39.64 -9.68 -9.94
N ASN A 168 38.90 -10.71 -9.52
CA ASN A 168 39.43 -12.05 -9.49
C ASN A 168 39.62 -12.67 -10.87
N LEU A 169 38.75 -12.34 -11.84
CA LEU A 169 38.91 -12.74 -13.24
C LEU A 169 40.20 -12.17 -13.83
N SER A 170 40.52 -10.90 -13.57
CA SER A 170 41.80 -10.31 -14.00
C SER A 170 42.99 -11.07 -13.44
N THR A 171 42.96 -11.43 -12.16
CA THR A 171 44.02 -12.19 -11.49
C THR A 171 44.12 -13.62 -12.09
N ALA A 172 42.99 -14.29 -12.29
CA ALA A 172 42.94 -15.64 -12.84
C ALA A 172 43.51 -15.71 -14.29
N ARG A 173 43.20 -14.71 -15.12
CA ARG A 173 43.76 -14.60 -16.49
C ARG A 173 45.28 -14.38 -16.50
N THR A 174 45.80 -13.55 -15.59
CA THR A 174 47.24 -13.39 -15.43
C THR A 174 47.91 -14.72 -15.08
N ARG A 175 47.36 -15.44 -14.09
CA ARG A 175 47.88 -16.78 -13.70
C ARG A 175 47.81 -17.82 -14.81
N GLN A 176 46.71 -17.82 -15.59
CA GLN A 176 46.58 -18.69 -16.76
C GLN A 176 47.70 -18.43 -17.78
N ALA A 177 47.99 -17.16 -18.03
CA ALA A 177 49.10 -16.77 -18.93
C ALA A 177 50.47 -17.24 -18.39
N ASP A 178 50.70 -17.08 -17.08
CA ASP A 178 51.93 -17.54 -16.42
C ASP A 178 52.08 -19.07 -16.50
N LEU A 179 51.00 -19.82 -16.24
CA LEU A 179 50.99 -21.29 -16.35
C LEU A 179 51.26 -21.77 -17.80
N ASN A 180 50.68 -21.08 -18.79
CA ASN A 180 50.95 -21.36 -20.21
C ASN A 180 52.44 -21.15 -20.55
N ASN A 181 53.07 -20.08 -20.05
CA ASN A 181 54.48 -19.84 -20.20
C ASN A 181 55.36 -20.91 -19.55
N LEU A 182 55.01 -21.33 -18.35
CA LEU A 182 55.70 -22.39 -17.59
C LEU A 182 55.55 -23.75 -18.30
N ARG A 183 54.38 -24.04 -18.91
CA ARG A 183 54.15 -25.23 -19.71
C ARG A 183 55.07 -25.24 -20.95
N ALA A 184 55.16 -24.11 -21.63
CA ALA A 184 56.05 -23.99 -22.80
C ALA A 184 57.51 -24.23 -22.48
N GLN A 185 57.92 -23.99 -21.19
CA GLN A 185 59.25 -24.27 -20.66
C GLN A 185 59.39 -25.71 -20.12
N GLY A 186 58.34 -26.53 -20.16
CA GLY A 186 58.32 -27.88 -19.61
C GLY A 186 58.26 -27.98 -18.09
N ILE A 187 57.92 -26.86 -17.37
CA ILE A 187 57.86 -26.80 -15.90
C ILE A 187 56.47 -27.11 -15.39
N ALA A 188 55.39 -26.67 -16.07
CA ALA A 188 54.01 -26.96 -15.70
C ALA A 188 53.42 -28.10 -16.57
N VAL A 189 52.55 -28.90 -15.94
CA VAL A 189 51.86 -30.00 -16.65
C VAL A 189 50.55 -29.51 -17.26
N ASP A 190 50.11 -30.18 -18.36
CA ASP A 190 48.87 -29.81 -19.07
C ASP A 190 47.64 -29.76 -18.14
N ASN A 191 47.57 -30.64 -17.14
CA ASN A 191 46.47 -30.63 -16.19
C ASN A 191 46.35 -29.35 -15.39
N ASP A 192 47.43 -28.71 -15.03
CA ASP A 192 47.42 -27.42 -14.29
C ASP A 192 46.90 -26.29 -15.18
N VAL A 193 47.25 -26.32 -16.49
CA VAL A 193 46.70 -25.37 -17.46
C VAL A 193 45.20 -25.54 -17.63
N PHE A 194 44.72 -26.78 -17.82
CA PHE A 194 43.27 -27.05 -17.92
C PHE A 194 42.49 -26.63 -16.69
N LYS A 195 43.03 -26.84 -15.47
CA LYS A 195 42.41 -26.37 -14.24
C LYS A 195 42.33 -24.84 -14.18
N SER A 196 43.37 -24.16 -14.63
CA SER A 196 43.41 -22.70 -14.69
C SER A 196 42.42 -22.17 -15.73
N GLU A 197 42.29 -22.81 -16.90
CA GLU A 197 41.28 -22.48 -17.89
C GLU A 197 39.87 -22.64 -17.34
N LEU A 198 39.58 -23.77 -16.64
CA LEU A 198 38.30 -24.00 -16.00
C LEU A 198 37.99 -22.91 -14.96
N ALA A 199 38.95 -22.49 -14.15
CA ALA A 199 38.76 -21.42 -13.15
C ALA A 199 38.43 -20.08 -13.80
N VAL A 200 39.06 -19.73 -14.93
CA VAL A 200 38.72 -18.54 -15.71
C VAL A 200 37.32 -18.62 -16.27
N GLU A 201 36.93 -19.75 -16.89
CA GLU A 201 35.58 -19.92 -17.44
C GLU A 201 34.48 -19.88 -16.37
N GLN A 202 34.74 -20.43 -15.18
CA GLN A 202 33.82 -20.33 -14.05
C GLN A 202 33.60 -18.86 -13.61
N LEU A 203 34.65 -18.05 -13.59
CA LEU A 203 34.53 -16.61 -13.25
C LEU A 203 33.83 -15.81 -14.37
N VAL A 204 34.06 -16.16 -15.63
CA VAL A 204 33.31 -15.56 -16.75
C VAL A 204 31.82 -15.87 -16.65
N ALA A 205 31.47 -17.12 -16.36
CA ALA A 205 30.08 -17.50 -16.16
C ALA A 205 29.45 -16.77 -14.97
N ALA A 206 30.12 -16.71 -13.81
CA ALA A 206 29.65 -15.99 -12.62
C ALA A 206 29.45 -14.49 -12.88
N LEU A 207 30.35 -13.87 -13.67
CA LEU A 207 30.22 -12.47 -14.07
C LEU A 207 29.00 -12.25 -14.97
N SER A 208 28.79 -13.13 -15.97
CA SER A 208 27.64 -13.05 -16.88
C SER A 208 26.29 -13.21 -16.12
N GLU A 209 26.24 -14.16 -15.17
CA GLU A 209 25.07 -14.33 -14.29
C GLU A 209 24.81 -13.08 -13.43
N SER A 210 25.89 -12.52 -12.86
CA SER A 210 25.81 -11.29 -12.06
C SER A 210 25.32 -10.10 -12.88
N ASP A 211 25.78 -9.92 -14.11
CA ASP A 211 25.36 -8.85 -15.01
C ASP A 211 23.86 -8.96 -15.35
N ASN A 212 23.38 -10.16 -15.63
CA ASN A 212 21.96 -10.40 -15.88
C ASN A 212 21.11 -10.13 -14.61
N ALA A 213 21.58 -10.56 -13.44
CA ALA A 213 20.92 -10.27 -12.18
C ALA A 213 20.90 -8.77 -11.85
N ILE A 214 21.98 -8.03 -12.15
CA ILE A 214 22.06 -6.56 -12.01
C ILE A 214 21.03 -5.89 -12.91
N ARG A 215 20.95 -6.27 -14.20
CA ARG A 215 19.95 -5.72 -15.13
C ARG A 215 18.52 -5.94 -14.64
N ALA A 216 18.20 -7.15 -14.19
CA ALA A 216 16.88 -7.46 -13.65
C ALA A 216 16.57 -6.65 -12.38
N ALA A 217 17.54 -6.49 -11.47
CA ALA A 217 17.39 -5.69 -10.24
C ALA A 217 17.25 -4.20 -10.55
N GLN A 218 18.01 -3.66 -11.52
CA GLN A 218 17.90 -2.28 -11.98
C GLN A 218 16.53 -2.01 -12.59
N PHE A 219 16.06 -2.88 -13.48
CA PHE A 219 14.72 -2.76 -14.08
C PHE A 219 13.62 -2.73 -13.00
N SER A 220 13.69 -3.67 -12.04
CA SER A 220 12.74 -3.72 -10.94
C SER A 220 12.76 -2.43 -10.10
N LEU A 221 13.94 -1.93 -9.76
CA LEU A 221 14.10 -0.72 -8.95
C LEU A 221 13.66 0.54 -9.73
N SER A 222 13.96 0.63 -11.03
CA SER A 222 13.50 1.72 -11.90
C SER A 222 11.98 1.77 -11.94
N LEU A 223 11.31 0.62 -12.08
CA LEU A 223 9.85 0.54 -12.07
C LEU A 223 9.25 0.96 -10.72
N LEU A 224 9.86 0.53 -9.61
CA LEU A 224 9.41 0.91 -8.25
C LEU A 224 9.58 2.41 -7.98
N CYS A 225 10.63 3.04 -8.55
CA CYS A 225 10.91 4.48 -8.42
C CYS A 225 10.23 5.33 -9.50
N ASN A 226 9.52 4.71 -10.46
CA ASN A 226 8.94 5.37 -11.64
C ASN A 226 10.00 6.14 -12.47
N LEU A 227 11.17 5.53 -12.64
CA LEU A 227 12.24 6.00 -13.50
C LEU A 227 12.14 5.33 -14.89
N PRO A 228 12.78 5.89 -15.94
CA PRO A 228 12.88 5.20 -17.22
C PRO A 228 13.52 3.80 -17.08
N GLU A 229 13.02 2.82 -17.83
CA GLU A 229 13.42 1.41 -17.68
C GLU A 229 14.88 1.14 -18.01
N ASP A 230 15.49 2.00 -18.82
CA ASP A 230 16.91 1.97 -19.24
C ASP A 230 17.86 2.72 -18.27
N THR A 231 17.34 3.24 -17.15
CA THR A 231 18.15 3.97 -16.18
C THR A 231 19.14 3.03 -15.49
N SER A 232 20.44 3.26 -15.69
CA SER A 232 21.48 2.57 -14.93
C SER A 232 21.59 3.18 -13.52
N ILE A 233 21.15 2.43 -12.50
CA ILE A 233 21.19 2.87 -11.10
C ILE A 233 22.42 2.28 -10.42
N ARG A 234 23.23 3.13 -9.80
CA ARG A 234 24.33 2.73 -8.91
C ARG A 234 24.07 3.28 -7.53
N LEU A 235 24.19 2.44 -6.51
CA LEU A 235 24.01 2.87 -5.14
C LEU A 235 25.30 3.40 -4.54
N ASP A 236 25.20 4.48 -3.76
CA ASP A 236 26.31 5.01 -3.00
C ASP A 236 26.64 4.07 -1.83
N SER A 237 27.88 3.55 -1.82
CA SER A 237 28.36 2.63 -0.80
C SER A 237 28.34 3.24 0.61
N ALA A 238 28.56 4.55 0.75
CA ALA A 238 28.56 5.21 2.04
C ALA A 238 27.17 5.20 2.67
N SER A 239 26.13 5.43 1.87
CA SER A 239 24.73 5.40 2.34
C SER A 239 24.26 4.00 2.75
N VAL A 240 24.74 2.97 2.06
CA VAL A 240 24.39 1.56 2.32
C VAL A 240 25.13 1.00 3.53
N LEU A 241 26.44 1.31 3.65
CA LEU A 241 27.33 0.75 4.69
C LEU A 241 27.40 1.62 5.96
N THR A 242 26.53 2.62 6.12
CA THR A 242 26.44 3.39 7.36
C THR A 242 26.40 2.45 8.57
N ALA A 243 27.14 2.77 9.61
CA ALA A 243 27.19 1.93 10.80
C ALA A 243 25.79 1.67 11.36
N ILE A 244 25.49 0.42 11.63
CA ILE A 244 24.24 0.05 12.31
C ILE A 244 24.39 0.54 13.75
N GLU A 245 23.52 1.48 14.16
CA GLU A 245 23.45 1.88 15.55
C GLU A 245 23.24 0.65 16.44
N ARG A 246 23.89 0.62 17.60
CA ARG A 246 23.68 -0.49 18.53
C ARG A 246 22.21 -0.64 18.80
N ALA A 247 21.67 -1.81 18.50
CA ALA A 247 20.29 -2.14 18.87
C ALA A 247 20.14 -1.93 20.39
N GLY A 248 19.10 -1.20 20.79
CA GLY A 248 18.69 -1.09 22.17
C GLY A 248 18.34 -2.45 22.77
N SER A 249 17.84 -2.49 23.99
CA SER A 249 17.35 -3.74 24.57
C SER A 249 16.12 -4.27 23.84
N LEU A 250 15.86 -5.57 23.89
CA LEU A 250 14.62 -6.14 23.33
C LEU A 250 13.39 -5.45 23.93
N GLU A 251 13.42 -5.12 25.22
CA GLU A 251 12.32 -4.47 25.93
C GLU A 251 11.97 -3.10 25.34
N ASP A 252 12.99 -2.32 24.91
CA ASP A 252 12.78 -1.00 24.27
C ASP A 252 12.00 -1.10 22.96
N TYR A 253 12.11 -2.22 22.27
CA TYR A 253 11.32 -2.48 21.05
C TYR A 253 9.93 -3.05 21.37
N LEU A 254 9.82 -3.91 22.38
CA LEU A 254 8.55 -4.54 22.77
C LEU A 254 7.54 -3.53 23.32
N THR A 255 7.99 -2.46 24.00
CA THR A 255 7.10 -1.38 24.46
C THR A 255 6.34 -0.70 23.31
N GLY A 256 6.92 -0.70 22.10
CA GLY A 256 6.32 -0.16 20.88
C GLY A 256 5.26 -1.05 20.24
N ALA A 257 5.19 -2.34 20.57
CA ALA A 257 4.36 -3.34 19.88
C ALA A 257 2.87 -2.93 19.81
N ALA A 258 2.33 -2.44 20.92
CA ALA A 258 0.94 -2.00 21.03
C ALA A 258 0.62 -0.74 20.20
N ASN A 259 1.64 -0.02 19.74
CA ASN A 259 1.53 1.22 18.99
C ASN A 259 1.85 1.06 17.50
N THR A 260 2.11 -0.16 17.03
CA THR A 260 2.31 -0.41 15.60
C THR A 260 1.04 -0.08 14.82
N ALA A 261 1.20 0.38 13.58
CA ALA A 261 0.10 0.82 12.75
C ALA A 261 -0.99 -0.26 12.58
N GLY A 262 -0.58 -1.53 12.42
CA GLY A 262 -1.52 -2.66 12.31
C GLY A 262 -2.36 -2.88 13.56
N VAL A 263 -1.76 -2.79 14.75
CA VAL A 263 -2.47 -2.93 16.03
C VAL A 263 -3.41 -1.75 16.26
N ARG A 264 -2.96 -0.52 15.96
CA ARG A 264 -3.83 0.68 16.04
C ARG A 264 -5.02 0.57 15.11
N ALA A 265 -4.83 0.13 13.87
CA ALA A 265 -5.93 -0.08 12.93
C ALA A 265 -6.96 -1.09 13.47
N ALA A 266 -6.50 -2.19 14.07
CA ALA A 266 -7.39 -3.19 14.66
C ALA A 266 -8.16 -2.65 15.88
N ARG A 267 -7.52 -1.86 16.74
CA ARG A 267 -8.20 -1.19 17.87
C ARG A 267 -9.26 -0.21 17.40
N GLU A 268 -8.98 0.57 16.36
CA GLU A 268 -9.97 1.49 15.78
C GLU A 268 -11.17 0.72 15.22
N ARG A 269 -10.96 -0.46 14.61
CA ARG A 269 -12.07 -1.35 14.16
C ARG A 269 -12.87 -1.90 15.34
N SER A 270 -12.21 -2.24 16.45
CA SER A 270 -12.91 -2.65 17.69
C SER A 270 -13.75 -1.51 18.25
N ASN A 271 -13.24 -0.28 18.29
CA ASN A 271 -13.98 0.91 18.71
C ASN A 271 -15.19 1.17 17.81
N ALA A 272 -15.02 1.01 16.47
CA ALA A 272 -16.12 1.11 15.51
C ALA A 272 -17.21 0.06 15.77
N ALA A 273 -16.83 -1.18 16.07
CA ALA A 273 -17.76 -2.25 16.43
C ALA A 273 -18.49 -1.96 17.74
N GLY A 274 -17.82 -1.34 18.72
CA GLY A 274 -18.47 -0.84 19.94
C GLY A 274 -19.58 0.18 19.64
N LYS A 275 -19.33 1.12 18.70
CA LYS A 275 -20.36 2.06 18.25
C LYS A 275 -21.50 1.37 17.49
N GLN A 276 -21.21 0.28 16.78
CA GLN A 276 -22.24 -0.51 16.12
C GLN A 276 -23.19 -1.21 17.13
N VAL A 277 -22.68 -1.60 18.30
CA VAL A 277 -23.53 -2.06 19.43
C VAL A 277 -24.50 -0.95 19.86
N ASP A 278 -24.01 0.29 19.97
CA ASP A 278 -24.86 1.43 20.34
C ASP A 278 -25.90 1.76 19.24
N VAL A 279 -25.55 1.59 17.95
CA VAL A 279 -26.50 1.66 16.83
C VAL A 279 -27.61 0.61 17.00
N SER A 280 -27.25 -0.64 17.29
CA SER A 280 -28.20 -1.73 17.50
C SER A 280 -29.12 -1.47 18.70
N ARG A 281 -28.58 -0.95 19.80
CA ARG A 281 -29.37 -0.52 20.96
C ARG A 281 -30.34 0.61 20.64
N GLY A 282 -29.96 1.54 19.76
CA GLY A 282 -30.81 2.63 19.32
C GLY A 282 -32.05 2.20 18.55
N ALA A 283 -32.10 0.96 18.05
CA ALA A 283 -33.23 0.43 17.31
C ALA A 283 -34.52 0.26 18.14
N VAL A 284 -34.43 0.20 19.48
CA VAL A 284 -35.58 0.17 20.39
C VAL A 284 -36.20 1.54 20.65
N LEU A 285 -35.54 2.62 20.30
CA LEU A 285 -36.01 3.98 20.51
C LEU A 285 -36.89 4.46 19.36
N PRO A 286 -37.85 5.38 19.60
CA PRO A 286 -38.66 5.95 18.55
C PRO A 286 -37.81 6.77 17.55
N THR A 287 -38.35 6.92 16.34
CA THR A 287 -37.82 7.85 15.34
C THR A 287 -38.77 9.03 15.22
N VAL A 288 -38.27 10.25 15.24
CA VAL A 288 -39.02 11.49 15.07
C VAL A 288 -38.62 12.14 13.76
N SER A 289 -39.62 12.43 12.93
CA SER A 289 -39.42 13.13 11.65
C SER A 289 -40.36 14.32 11.51
N VAL A 290 -39.90 15.32 10.76
CA VAL A 290 -40.74 16.45 10.32
C VAL A 290 -40.82 16.44 8.82
N GLY A 291 -41.92 16.93 8.28
CA GLY A 291 -42.10 17.02 6.85
C GLY A 291 -43.09 18.11 6.45
N ALA A 292 -42.91 18.56 5.22
CA ALA A 292 -43.83 19.47 4.57
C ALA A 292 -44.04 19.03 3.13
N ASN A 293 -45.24 19.09 2.65
CA ASN A 293 -45.60 18.75 1.28
C ASN A 293 -46.31 19.92 0.61
N TYR A 294 -45.98 20.17 -0.63
CA TYR A 294 -46.74 21.04 -1.51
C TYR A 294 -47.29 20.20 -2.66
N TYR A 295 -48.59 20.27 -2.89
CA TYR A 295 -49.28 19.56 -3.92
C TYR A 295 -49.81 20.55 -4.96
N TYR A 296 -49.65 20.23 -6.23
CA TYR A 296 -50.23 20.98 -7.34
C TYR A 296 -50.90 19.98 -8.28
N ASN A 297 -52.17 19.74 -7.99
CA ASN A 297 -52.93 18.63 -8.58
C ASN A 297 -54.13 19.13 -9.41
N ASN A 298 -54.42 18.39 -10.45
CA ASN A 298 -55.66 18.52 -11.25
C ASN A 298 -56.28 17.11 -11.47
N PRO A 299 -57.48 16.82 -10.91
CA PRO A 299 -58.20 17.60 -9.92
C PRO A 299 -57.48 17.58 -8.56
N ASN A 300 -57.75 18.57 -7.71
CA ASN A 300 -57.33 18.53 -6.34
C ASN A 300 -58.40 17.81 -5.49
N LEU A 301 -58.07 16.60 -5.06
CA LEU A 301 -58.97 15.75 -4.29
C LEU A 301 -59.23 16.22 -2.84
N ARG A 302 -58.49 17.27 -2.38
CA ARG A 302 -58.74 17.92 -1.07
C ARG A 302 -59.89 18.96 -1.15
N GLN A 303 -60.42 19.27 -2.36
CA GLN A 303 -61.54 20.15 -2.57
C GLN A 303 -62.73 19.33 -3.06
N PHE A 304 -63.92 19.60 -2.51
CA PHE A 304 -65.16 18.99 -2.93
C PHE A 304 -66.21 20.06 -3.27
N PRO A 305 -66.89 19.98 -4.40
CA PRO A 305 -66.68 19.03 -5.49
C PRO A 305 -65.32 19.25 -6.20
N ALA A 306 -64.70 18.18 -6.72
CA ALA A 306 -63.49 18.25 -7.49
C ALA A 306 -63.69 19.05 -8.78
N THR A 307 -62.78 19.92 -9.14
CA THR A 307 -62.83 20.78 -10.34
C THR A 307 -61.66 20.48 -11.26
N ASP A 308 -61.90 20.60 -12.59
CA ASP A 308 -60.85 20.42 -13.61
C ASP A 308 -59.94 21.67 -13.66
N LYS A 309 -59.19 21.86 -12.58
CA LYS A 309 -58.22 22.95 -12.44
C LYS A 309 -57.04 22.52 -11.58
N PHE A 310 -55.87 23.01 -11.91
CA PHE A 310 -54.70 22.87 -11.00
C PHE A 310 -54.87 23.75 -9.77
N ILE A 311 -54.82 23.13 -8.61
CA ILE A 311 -54.94 23.82 -7.31
C ILE A 311 -53.79 23.42 -6.44
N GLY A 312 -53.07 24.44 -5.89
CA GLY A 312 -51.98 24.28 -4.93
C GLY A 312 -52.53 24.10 -3.50
N THR A 313 -52.06 23.10 -2.83
CA THR A 313 -52.31 22.90 -1.38
C THR A 313 -51.05 22.43 -0.68
N TRP A 314 -50.95 22.66 0.59
CA TRP A 314 -49.76 22.24 1.39
C TRP A 314 -50.20 21.63 2.71
N ASP A 315 -49.29 20.86 3.27
CA ASP A 315 -49.36 20.41 4.67
C ASP A 315 -47.93 20.39 5.26
N ALA A 316 -47.83 20.52 6.57
CA ALA A 316 -46.63 20.33 7.32
C ALA A 316 -46.97 19.64 8.63
N GLY A 317 -46.09 18.77 9.08
CA GLY A 317 -46.34 18.00 10.29
C GLY A 317 -45.12 17.33 10.86
N MET A 318 -45.29 16.75 12.04
CA MET A 318 -44.31 15.95 12.73
C MET A 318 -44.91 14.54 12.94
N GLY A 319 -44.07 13.52 12.67
CA GLY A 319 -44.42 12.11 12.86
C GLY A 319 -43.48 11.47 13.89
N VAL A 320 -44.03 10.62 14.74
CA VAL A 320 -43.27 9.73 15.60
C VAL A 320 -43.59 8.31 15.20
N THR A 321 -42.55 7.57 14.84
CA THR A 321 -42.66 6.14 14.51
C THR A 321 -41.92 5.33 15.55
N TRP A 322 -42.63 4.41 16.21
CA TRP A 322 -42.05 3.53 17.21
C TRP A 322 -42.48 2.09 16.96
N ASN A 323 -41.50 1.24 16.70
CA ASN A 323 -41.73 -0.20 16.59
C ASN A 323 -41.64 -0.85 17.97
N LEU A 324 -42.78 -1.05 18.64
CA LEU A 324 -42.82 -1.67 19.96
C LEU A 324 -42.35 -3.14 19.92
N GLY A 325 -42.50 -3.85 18.80
CA GLY A 325 -41.98 -5.20 18.62
C GLY A 325 -40.45 -5.27 18.73
N SER A 326 -39.74 -4.17 18.42
CA SER A 326 -38.29 -4.11 18.57
C SER A 326 -37.79 -4.23 20.00
N LEU A 327 -38.65 -3.92 21.01
CA LEU A 327 -38.33 -4.12 22.41
C LEU A 327 -38.02 -5.60 22.76
N TYR A 328 -38.62 -6.52 22.02
CA TYR A 328 -38.40 -7.96 22.19
C TYR A 328 -37.43 -8.55 21.20
N THR A 329 -37.49 -8.13 19.92
CA THR A 329 -36.72 -8.74 18.82
C THR A 329 -35.29 -8.21 18.70
N SER A 330 -35.01 -6.97 19.15
CA SER A 330 -33.68 -6.36 19.05
C SER A 330 -32.63 -6.98 19.96
N ARG A 331 -33.02 -7.75 20.96
CA ARG A 331 -32.09 -8.41 21.89
C ARG A 331 -31.03 -9.23 21.17
N HIS A 332 -31.44 -10.06 20.23
CA HIS A 332 -30.51 -10.92 19.48
C HIS A 332 -29.62 -10.11 18.54
N THR A 333 -30.12 -9.01 17.95
CA THR A 333 -29.29 -8.10 17.14
C THR A 333 -28.23 -7.40 17.99
N VAL A 334 -28.56 -7.02 19.23
CA VAL A 334 -27.59 -6.44 20.17
C VAL A 334 -26.57 -7.50 20.63
N GLU A 335 -27.01 -8.74 20.89
CA GLU A 335 -26.16 -9.87 21.26
C GLU A 335 -25.18 -10.18 20.12
N GLU A 336 -25.64 -10.23 18.86
CA GLU A 336 -24.79 -10.39 17.67
C GLU A 336 -23.76 -9.26 17.56
N SER A 337 -24.20 -8.00 17.70
CA SER A 337 -23.28 -6.85 17.62
C SER A 337 -22.23 -6.88 18.73
N ARG A 338 -22.57 -7.33 19.92
CA ARG A 338 -21.61 -7.54 21.03
C ARG A 338 -20.63 -8.66 20.73
N ALA A 339 -21.10 -9.78 20.19
CA ALA A 339 -20.23 -10.87 19.78
C ALA A 339 -19.22 -10.41 18.73
N ASN A 340 -19.67 -9.61 17.75
CA ASN A 340 -18.78 -8.97 16.76
C ASN A 340 -17.77 -8.03 17.41
N GLN A 341 -18.17 -7.22 18.40
CA GLN A 341 -17.23 -6.36 19.15
C GLN A 341 -16.16 -7.19 19.85
N ILE A 342 -16.57 -8.26 20.58
CA ILE A 342 -15.63 -9.19 21.25
C ILE A 342 -14.67 -9.81 20.24
N GLN A 343 -15.16 -10.20 19.07
CA GLN A 343 -14.32 -10.73 17.98
C GLN A 343 -13.26 -9.71 17.55
N TYR A 344 -13.62 -8.45 17.29
CA TYR A 344 -12.66 -7.41 16.90
C TYR A 344 -11.65 -7.10 18.00
N GLU A 345 -12.06 -7.13 19.26
CA GLU A 345 -11.18 -6.95 20.41
C GLU A 345 -10.17 -8.11 20.50
N ALA A 346 -10.64 -9.35 20.36
CA ALA A 346 -9.77 -10.52 20.33
C ALA A 346 -8.76 -10.47 19.18
N VAL A 347 -9.18 -10.03 17.98
CA VAL A 347 -8.29 -9.81 16.83
C VAL A 347 -7.24 -8.74 17.15
N ALA A 348 -7.61 -7.63 17.81
CA ALA A 348 -6.64 -6.59 18.18
C ALA A 348 -5.60 -7.10 19.18
N ASN A 349 -6.01 -7.94 20.15
CA ASN A 349 -5.11 -8.58 21.09
C ASN A 349 -4.19 -9.59 20.40
N GLN A 350 -4.74 -10.44 19.52
CA GLN A 350 -3.96 -11.38 18.72
C GLN A 350 -2.90 -10.66 17.85
N LEU A 351 -3.25 -9.54 17.23
CA LEU A 351 -2.29 -8.74 16.45
C LEU A 351 -1.23 -8.09 17.35
N THR A 352 -1.56 -7.75 18.58
CA THR A 352 -0.59 -7.24 19.55
C THR A 352 0.44 -8.33 19.91
N ASP A 353 -0.03 -9.55 20.16
CA ASP A 353 0.85 -10.69 20.44
C ASP A 353 1.70 -11.05 19.23
N ALA A 354 1.11 -11.06 18.02
CA ALA A 354 1.83 -11.28 16.78
C ALA A 354 2.92 -10.22 16.54
N ALA A 355 2.65 -8.93 16.84
CA ALA A 355 3.63 -7.86 16.74
C ALA A 355 4.79 -8.07 17.74
N ARG A 356 4.52 -8.52 18.96
CA ARG A 356 5.56 -8.84 19.95
C ARG A 356 6.44 -10.00 19.48
N ILE A 357 5.84 -11.05 18.94
CA ILE A 357 6.57 -12.21 18.38
C ILE A 357 7.44 -11.77 17.20
N ASP A 358 6.89 -10.97 16.28
CA ASP A 358 7.64 -10.47 15.12
C ASP A 358 8.83 -9.61 15.56
N ILE A 359 8.63 -8.66 16.47
CA ILE A 359 9.71 -7.82 17.04
C ILE A 359 10.80 -8.69 17.63
N ALA A 360 10.45 -9.68 18.47
CA ALA A 360 11.45 -10.58 19.08
C ALA A 360 12.22 -11.39 18.02
N SER A 361 11.51 -11.92 17.03
CA SER A 361 12.09 -12.65 15.90
C SER A 361 13.08 -11.78 15.11
N GLN A 362 12.70 -10.54 14.75
CA GLN A 362 13.56 -9.63 14.00
C GLN A 362 14.77 -9.16 14.87
N TYR A 363 14.58 -8.98 16.16
CA TYR A 363 15.66 -8.64 17.10
C TYR A 363 16.73 -9.73 17.13
N TYR A 364 16.34 -10.99 17.33
CA TYR A 364 17.28 -12.11 17.33
C TYR A 364 17.89 -12.36 15.94
N SER A 365 17.14 -12.12 14.87
CA SER A 365 17.67 -12.17 13.50
C SER A 365 18.76 -11.12 13.28
N LEU A 366 18.59 -9.90 13.80
CA LEU A 366 19.62 -8.85 13.76
C LEU A 366 20.85 -9.25 14.57
N GLN A 367 20.68 -9.78 15.79
CA GLN A 367 21.78 -10.23 16.63
C GLN A 367 22.61 -11.30 15.92
N SER A 368 21.95 -12.29 15.33
CA SER A 368 22.61 -13.33 14.53
C SER A 368 23.35 -12.76 13.32
N ALA A 369 22.73 -11.82 12.59
CA ALA A 369 23.35 -11.19 11.43
C ALA A 369 24.59 -10.36 11.80
N LEU A 370 24.58 -9.65 12.94
CA LEU A 370 25.75 -8.92 13.45
C LEU A 370 26.90 -9.85 13.84
N GLN A 371 26.60 -10.99 14.46
CA GLN A 371 27.60 -12.02 14.77
C GLN A 371 28.23 -12.60 13.49
N LYS A 372 27.42 -12.83 12.46
CA LYS A 372 27.92 -13.33 11.16
C LYS A 372 28.89 -12.38 10.49
N ILE A 373 28.77 -11.07 10.67
CA ILE A 373 29.74 -10.10 10.14
C ILE A 373 31.14 -10.37 10.74
N ALA A 374 31.22 -10.49 12.06
CA ALA A 374 32.52 -10.72 12.74
C ALA A 374 33.20 -12.03 12.32
N VAL A 375 32.38 -13.10 12.14
CA VAL A 375 32.85 -14.39 11.62
C VAL A 375 33.34 -14.29 10.19
N ALA A 376 32.56 -13.63 9.33
CA ALA A 376 32.88 -13.47 7.92
C ALA A 376 34.13 -12.60 7.70
N ASP A 377 34.29 -11.51 8.47
CA ASP A 377 35.48 -10.66 8.42
C ASP A 377 36.73 -11.44 8.82
N LYS A 378 36.67 -12.27 9.87
CA LYS A 378 37.75 -13.17 10.25
C LYS A 378 38.08 -14.20 9.17
N SER A 379 37.03 -14.73 8.52
CA SER A 379 37.19 -15.68 7.41
C SER A 379 37.90 -15.04 6.21
N VAL A 380 37.59 -13.79 5.87
CA VAL A 380 38.32 -13.05 4.81
C VAL A 380 39.79 -12.88 5.16
N LEU A 381 40.11 -12.49 6.40
CA LEU A 381 41.50 -12.34 6.83
C LEU A 381 42.29 -13.67 6.77
N SER A 382 41.67 -14.77 7.23
CA SER A 382 42.28 -16.10 7.17
C SER A 382 42.45 -16.61 5.74
N ALA A 383 41.44 -16.41 4.86
CA ALA A 383 41.54 -16.81 3.47
C ALA A 383 42.60 -15.97 2.71
N ALA A 384 42.69 -14.67 2.97
CA ALA A 384 43.68 -13.79 2.34
C ALA A 384 45.10 -14.19 2.76
N GLU A 385 45.31 -14.54 4.03
CA GLU A 385 46.62 -14.98 4.50
C GLU A 385 46.99 -16.38 3.97
N ASN A 386 46.04 -17.30 3.91
CA ASN A 386 46.22 -18.59 3.26
C ASN A 386 46.63 -18.43 1.78
N GLN A 387 45.93 -17.59 1.03
CA GLN A 387 46.26 -17.27 -0.36
C GLN A 387 47.65 -16.67 -0.50
N ARG A 388 48.02 -15.73 0.36
CA ARG A 388 49.37 -15.09 0.38
C ARG A 388 50.47 -16.12 0.63
N ILE A 389 50.29 -17.00 1.62
CA ILE A 389 51.29 -18.04 1.97
C ILE A 389 51.39 -19.06 0.84
N THR A 390 50.26 -19.50 0.29
CA THR A 390 50.25 -20.49 -0.81
C THR A 390 50.90 -19.92 -2.07
N GLN A 391 50.71 -18.63 -2.37
CA GLN A 391 51.40 -17.96 -3.48
C GLN A 391 52.91 -17.88 -3.28
N LEU A 392 53.42 -17.61 -2.07
CA LEU A 392 54.84 -17.62 -1.75
C LEU A 392 55.41 -19.04 -1.86
N ARG A 393 54.71 -20.06 -1.36
CA ARG A 393 55.13 -21.48 -1.47
C ARG A 393 55.18 -21.96 -2.94
N GLN A 394 54.21 -21.53 -3.72
CA GLN A 394 54.17 -21.85 -5.15
C GLN A 394 55.33 -21.18 -5.93
N SER A 395 55.68 -19.94 -5.60
CA SER A 395 56.85 -19.27 -6.19
C SER A 395 58.19 -19.94 -5.81
N GLN A 396 58.20 -20.69 -4.70
CA GLN A 396 59.34 -21.50 -4.26
C GLN A 396 59.26 -22.96 -4.73
N GLN A 397 58.25 -23.30 -5.57
CA GLN A 397 57.99 -24.66 -6.07
C GLN A 397 57.62 -25.68 -4.96
N VAL A 398 57.18 -25.23 -3.79
CA VAL A 398 56.75 -26.06 -2.66
C VAL A 398 55.23 -26.34 -2.62
N ALA A 399 54.44 -25.49 -3.28
CA ALA A 399 52.99 -25.69 -3.45
C ALA A 399 52.65 -25.87 -4.96
N THR A 400 51.58 -26.60 -5.23
CA THR A 400 51.11 -26.84 -6.60
C THR A 400 50.27 -25.66 -7.13
N ALA A 401 50.06 -25.59 -8.43
CA ALA A 401 49.11 -24.64 -9.07
C ALA A 401 47.70 -24.88 -8.53
N THR A 402 47.35 -26.13 -8.28
CA THR A 402 46.03 -26.53 -7.73
C THR A 402 45.82 -25.95 -6.32
N ASP A 403 46.83 -26.01 -5.43
CA ASP A 403 46.72 -25.45 -4.08
C ASP A 403 46.42 -23.94 -4.15
N LEU A 404 47.05 -23.22 -5.07
CA LEU A 404 46.80 -21.79 -5.25
C LEU A 404 45.42 -21.47 -5.82
N LEU A 405 44.92 -22.25 -6.79
CA LEU A 405 43.57 -22.09 -7.32
C LEU A 405 42.50 -22.34 -6.24
N GLU A 406 42.73 -23.31 -5.36
CA GLU A 406 41.87 -23.59 -4.22
C GLU A 406 41.88 -22.43 -3.22
N ALA A 407 43.08 -21.91 -2.86
CA ALA A 407 43.19 -20.76 -1.97
C ALA A 407 42.53 -19.49 -2.53
N ASP A 408 42.59 -19.27 -3.87
CA ASP A 408 41.87 -18.19 -4.55
C ASP A 408 40.36 -18.35 -4.45
N SER A 409 39.85 -19.56 -4.70
CA SER A 409 38.42 -19.86 -4.61
C SER A 409 37.88 -19.63 -3.19
N MET A 410 38.67 -20.04 -2.17
CA MET A 410 38.34 -19.79 -0.75
C MET A 410 38.29 -18.29 -0.43
N LEU A 411 39.21 -17.49 -0.97
CA LEU A 411 39.22 -16.05 -0.75
C LEU A 411 38.00 -15.38 -1.41
N ILE A 412 37.69 -15.73 -2.67
CA ILE A 412 36.52 -15.21 -3.38
C ILE A 412 35.24 -15.51 -2.58
N GLN A 413 35.09 -16.78 -2.15
CA GLN A 413 33.91 -17.19 -1.38
C GLN A 413 33.81 -16.44 -0.05
N ALA A 414 34.95 -16.24 0.65
CA ALA A 414 34.99 -15.49 1.91
C ALA A 414 34.58 -14.01 1.69
N GLN A 415 35.04 -13.38 0.61
CA GLN A 415 34.68 -11.99 0.26
C GLN A 415 33.18 -11.86 -0.05
N ILE A 416 32.61 -12.78 -0.82
CA ILE A 416 31.17 -12.78 -1.11
C ILE A 416 30.34 -13.02 0.15
N ASN A 417 30.78 -13.93 1.02
CA ASN A 417 30.10 -14.19 2.29
C ASN A 417 30.15 -12.95 3.22
N ALA A 418 31.26 -12.23 3.28
CA ALA A 418 31.39 -11.01 4.07
C ALA A 418 30.50 -9.88 3.54
N LEU A 419 30.44 -9.69 2.22
CA LEU A 419 29.54 -8.75 1.56
C LEU A 419 28.06 -9.10 1.91
N THR A 420 27.69 -10.36 1.75
CA THR A 420 26.33 -10.85 2.04
C THR A 420 25.99 -10.62 3.51
N ALA A 421 26.87 -10.97 4.45
CA ALA A 421 26.64 -10.79 5.89
C ALA A 421 26.36 -9.31 6.24
N ARG A 422 27.11 -8.37 5.66
CA ARG A 422 26.89 -6.92 5.89
C ARG A 422 25.55 -6.43 5.35
N VAL A 423 25.18 -6.84 4.13
CA VAL A 423 23.90 -6.49 3.52
C VAL A 423 22.73 -7.11 4.29
N ASP A 424 22.86 -8.38 4.69
CA ASP A 424 21.83 -9.07 5.46
C ASP A 424 21.62 -8.44 6.85
N ALA A 425 22.68 -8.02 7.52
CA ALA A 425 22.57 -7.30 8.79
C ALA A 425 21.87 -5.96 8.62
N ARG A 426 22.14 -5.22 7.54
CA ARG A 426 21.45 -3.97 7.22
C ARG A 426 19.96 -4.21 6.94
N SER A 427 19.65 -5.26 6.18
CA SER A 427 18.27 -5.67 5.93
C SER A 427 17.54 -6.05 7.21
N ALA A 428 18.18 -6.84 8.09
CA ALA A 428 17.63 -7.24 9.39
C ALA A 428 17.36 -6.03 10.29
N TRP A 429 18.25 -5.02 10.28
CA TRP A 429 18.04 -3.78 11.03
C TRP A 429 16.79 -3.03 10.57
N TYR A 430 16.59 -2.86 9.26
CA TYR A 430 15.40 -2.20 8.73
C TYR A 430 14.12 -3.00 9.00
N ARG A 431 14.18 -4.33 8.95
CA ARG A 431 13.04 -5.19 9.33
C ARG A 431 12.67 -5.00 10.80
N LEU A 432 13.65 -4.92 11.70
CA LEU A 432 13.41 -4.62 13.11
C LEU A 432 12.80 -3.23 13.30
N GLN A 433 13.30 -2.20 12.61
CA GLN A 433 12.72 -0.86 12.66
C GLN A 433 11.26 -0.85 12.20
N LYS A 434 10.95 -1.57 11.12
CA LYS A 434 9.58 -1.69 10.60
C LYS A 434 8.67 -2.43 11.58
N SER A 435 9.09 -3.57 12.13
CA SER A 435 8.27 -4.34 13.08
C SER A 435 8.03 -3.57 14.38
N ALA A 436 8.97 -2.72 14.80
CA ALA A 436 8.80 -1.83 15.95
C ALA A 436 8.02 -0.53 15.64
N GLY A 437 7.58 -0.33 14.38
CA GLY A 437 6.84 0.88 13.96
C GLY A 437 7.70 2.15 13.91
N ARG A 438 9.01 2.02 13.66
CA ARG A 438 9.98 3.12 13.62
C ARG A 438 10.52 3.44 12.22
N LEU A 439 9.95 2.83 11.16
CA LEU A 439 10.39 3.01 9.77
C LEU A 439 9.58 4.08 9.01
#